data_e06aba63122f79c3b1d8b46ee2eddea7
#
_entry.id   e06aba63122f79c3b1d8b46ee2eddea7
#
_cell.length_a   1.000
_cell.length_b   1.000
_cell.length_c   1.000
_cell.angle_alpha   90.00
_cell.angle_beta   90.00
_cell.angle_gamma   90.00
#
_symmetry.space_group_name_H-M   'P 1'
#
loop_
_entity.id
_entity.type
_entity.pdbx_description
1 polymer ?
#
loop_
_entity_poly.entity_id
_entity_poly.type
_entity_poly.pdbx_seq_one_letter_code
_entity_poly.pdbx_strand_id
1 'polypeptide(L)'
;MTNIEFQTIGELFCGPGGGGLGASMSKLVLGSKTIRMRHLWATDYDKDSCDTYKENIELFEKDVLKINTPILVKNDDINNINLNEDGPFEKVDGLLFGFPCNDFSIVGESKGTDGKFGPLYKHGITVLNRTDKPNWFLAENVGGITSANEGKAFAVILSEMKQAGYNIVAHKYKFEEYGVPQARHRVVIVGIKNNLNAKFTVPAPLKTKISVGEALKDIPHEASHQELTKQSKNVIERLKHIKPGQNAWNADLPEELKLNVPNTKLSHIYKRLEKDKPAYTLTGSGGGGTHMYHWEENRALTNRERARIQTFPDFFNFSGSKESIRKQIGMAIPPKGIEIICNAILSSLYNVEYESVKPNIDVEKIINNQG
;
A
#
# COMPACT_ATOMS: atom_id res chain seq x y z
N MET A 1 8.31 -9.16 32.68
CA MET A 1 7.60 -8.23 31.77
C MET A 1 8.57 -7.88 30.66
N THR A 2 8.20 -8.09 29.40
CA THR A 2 9.00 -7.66 28.26
C THR A 2 8.99 -6.12 28.20
N ASN A 3 10.18 -5.51 28.21
CA ASN A 3 10.32 -4.07 28.06
C ASN A 3 10.03 -3.70 26.59
N ILE A 4 8.97 -2.90 26.32
CA ILE A 4 8.64 -2.46 24.97
C ILE A 4 9.21 -1.06 24.77
N GLU A 5 10.00 -0.90 23.72
CA GLU A 5 10.48 0.39 23.21
C GLU A 5 9.78 0.71 21.90
N PHE A 6 9.45 1.99 21.69
CA PHE A 6 8.74 2.42 20.52
C PHE A 6 9.61 3.30 19.60
N GLN A 7 9.54 3.03 18.30
CA GLN A 7 9.86 3.97 17.24
C GLN A 7 8.57 4.71 16.89
N THR A 8 8.54 6.02 17.11
CA THR A 8 7.37 6.85 16.78
C THR A 8 7.31 7.13 15.29
N ILE A 9 6.12 7.10 14.71
CA ILE A 9 5.94 7.34 13.27
C ILE A 9 4.82 8.35 12.98
N GLY A 10 5.01 9.09 11.87
CA GLY A 10 4.00 9.88 11.22
C GLY A 10 3.70 9.34 9.83
N GLU A 11 2.49 9.56 9.32
CA GLU A 11 2.09 9.08 8.00
C GLU A 11 1.38 10.16 7.19
N LEU A 12 1.92 10.49 5.99
CA LEU A 12 1.26 11.36 5.02
C LEU A 12 0.58 10.50 3.95
N PHE A 13 -0.59 10.95 3.48
CA PHE A 13 -1.39 10.21 2.50
C PHE A 13 -1.74 8.80 3.00
N CYS A 14 -2.16 8.72 4.25
CA CYS A 14 -2.28 7.48 4.99
C CYS A 14 -3.36 6.51 4.44
N GLY A 15 -4.30 7.02 3.64
CA GLY A 15 -5.42 6.22 3.18
C GLY A 15 -6.15 5.54 4.35
N PRO A 16 -6.69 4.32 4.19
CA PRO A 16 -7.37 3.61 5.26
C PRO A 16 -6.42 2.97 6.29
N GLY A 17 -5.09 3.18 6.18
CA GLY A 17 -4.13 2.66 7.15
C GLY A 17 -3.45 1.34 6.78
N GLY A 18 -3.33 1.02 5.50
CA GLY A 18 -2.58 -0.18 5.08
C GLY A 18 -1.11 -0.11 5.46
N GLY A 19 -0.47 1.05 5.25
CA GLY A 19 0.90 1.33 5.69
C GLY A 19 1.00 1.36 7.21
N GLY A 20 0.12 2.12 7.85
CA GLY A 20 0.06 2.26 9.31
C GLY A 20 -0.10 0.93 10.04
N LEU A 21 -1.06 0.09 9.62
CA LEU A 21 -1.25 -1.22 10.22
C LEU A 21 -0.01 -2.11 10.05
N GLY A 22 0.59 -2.14 8.85
CA GLY A 22 1.80 -2.91 8.60
C GLY A 22 2.95 -2.48 9.50
N ALA A 23 3.12 -1.17 9.70
CA ALA A 23 4.12 -0.63 10.62
C ALA A 23 3.81 -1.01 12.09
N SER A 24 2.55 -0.86 12.55
CA SER A 24 2.14 -1.25 13.90
C SER A 24 2.30 -2.76 14.17
N MET A 25 2.11 -3.60 13.15
CA MET A 25 2.32 -5.05 13.23
C MET A 25 3.80 -5.43 13.35
N SER A 26 4.71 -4.58 12.89
CA SER A 26 6.15 -4.85 12.91
C SER A 26 6.71 -4.97 14.32
N LYS A 27 7.74 -5.81 14.48
CA LYS A 27 8.42 -6.01 15.76
C LYS A 27 9.84 -6.54 15.58
N LEU A 28 10.73 -6.14 16.48
CA LEU A 28 12.05 -6.70 16.64
C LEU A 28 12.24 -7.12 18.10
N VAL A 29 12.64 -8.38 18.34
CA VAL A 29 12.88 -8.91 19.69
C VAL A 29 14.38 -9.01 19.94
N LEU A 30 14.85 -8.32 21.01
CA LEU A 30 16.25 -8.26 21.41
C LEU A 30 16.36 -8.69 22.89
N GLY A 31 16.59 -9.99 23.13
CA GLY A 31 16.58 -10.55 24.48
C GLY A 31 15.24 -10.30 25.18
N SER A 32 15.25 -9.56 26.28
CA SER A 32 14.04 -9.19 27.05
C SER A 32 13.33 -7.93 26.53
N LYS A 33 13.88 -7.27 25.51
CA LYS A 33 13.36 -6.02 24.93
C LYS A 33 12.64 -6.33 23.62
N THR A 34 11.50 -5.69 23.39
CA THR A 34 10.78 -5.73 22.12
C THR A 34 10.66 -4.30 21.56
N ILE A 35 11.13 -4.10 20.35
CA ILE A 35 11.00 -2.84 19.63
C ILE A 35 9.75 -2.92 18.75
N ARG A 36 8.92 -1.89 18.77
CA ARG A 36 7.67 -1.77 18.00
C ARG A 36 7.59 -0.39 17.36
N MET A 37 6.69 -0.24 16.39
CA MET A 37 6.35 1.07 15.84
C MET A 37 5.02 1.55 16.44
N ARG A 38 4.91 2.88 16.67
CA ARG A 38 3.75 3.54 17.23
C ARG A 38 3.45 4.82 16.46
N HIS A 39 2.17 5.05 16.14
CA HIS A 39 1.74 6.25 15.43
C HIS A 39 1.53 7.42 16.37
N LEU A 40 2.05 8.62 16.01
CA LEU A 40 1.71 9.88 16.66
C LEU A 40 0.69 10.67 15.83
N TRP A 41 0.86 10.68 14.51
CA TRP A 41 -0.03 11.43 13.63
C TRP A 41 -0.13 10.80 12.23
N ALA A 42 -1.23 11.09 11.55
CA ALA A 42 -1.46 10.74 10.16
C ALA A 42 -2.30 11.81 9.47
N THR A 43 -2.28 11.87 8.14
CA THR A 43 -3.14 12.76 7.36
C THR A 43 -3.55 12.17 6.01
N ASP A 44 -4.80 12.41 5.64
CA ASP A 44 -5.34 12.16 4.31
C ASP A 44 -6.47 13.16 4.02
N TYR A 45 -6.78 13.40 2.75
CA TYR A 45 -7.89 14.26 2.36
C TYR A 45 -9.25 13.55 2.39
N ASP A 46 -9.27 12.23 2.32
CA ASP A 46 -10.49 11.40 2.27
C ASP A 46 -10.97 11.09 3.69
N LYS A 47 -12.15 11.61 4.03
CA LYS A 47 -12.70 11.48 5.38
C LYS A 47 -12.94 10.03 5.79
N ASP A 48 -13.53 9.21 4.91
CA ASP A 48 -13.82 7.81 5.23
C ASP A 48 -12.51 7.03 5.49
N SER A 49 -11.45 7.37 4.74
CA SER A 49 -10.11 6.80 4.95
C SER A 49 -9.53 7.22 6.30
N CYS A 50 -9.64 8.49 6.69
CA CYS A 50 -9.17 8.98 7.99
C CYS A 50 -9.92 8.32 9.16
N ASP A 51 -11.24 8.18 9.04
CA ASP A 51 -12.07 7.53 10.05
C ASP A 51 -11.67 6.05 10.19
N THR A 52 -11.51 5.34 9.06
CA THR A 52 -11.03 3.95 9.01
C THR A 52 -9.64 3.82 9.65
N TYR A 53 -8.71 4.69 9.29
CA TYR A 53 -7.35 4.69 9.84
C TYR A 53 -7.37 4.81 11.36
N LYS A 54 -8.03 5.86 11.84
CA LYS A 54 -8.07 6.20 13.27
C LYS A 54 -8.65 5.06 14.10
N GLU A 55 -9.83 4.57 13.71
CA GLU A 55 -10.52 3.51 14.43
C GLU A 55 -9.65 2.25 14.57
N ASN A 56 -9.07 1.79 13.48
CA ASN A 56 -8.38 0.50 13.48
C ASN A 56 -6.95 0.56 14.04
N ILE A 57 -6.21 1.66 13.79
CA ILE A 57 -4.85 1.79 14.33
C ILE A 57 -4.91 2.04 15.84
N GLU A 58 -5.82 2.90 16.32
CA GLU A 58 -6.03 3.09 17.76
C GLU A 58 -6.48 1.79 18.46
N LEU A 59 -7.38 1.02 17.82
CA LEU A 59 -7.81 -0.30 18.33
C LEU A 59 -6.63 -1.26 18.45
N PHE A 60 -5.80 -1.36 17.41
CA PHE A 60 -4.62 -2.20 17.41
C PHE A 60 -3.61 -1.77 18.48
N GLU A 61 -3.32 -0.48 18.59
CA GLU A 61 -2.41 0.06 19.60
C GLU A 61 -2.93 -0.21 21.02
N LYS A 62 -4.22 -0.05 21.25
CA LYS A 62 -4.87 -0.34 22.53
C LYS A 62 -4.80 -1.83 22.89
N ASP A 63 -5.20 -2.69 21.95
CA ASP A 63 -5.38 -4.12 22.25
C ASP A 63 -4.07 -4.89 22.23
N VAL A 64 -3.14 -4.54 21.32
CA VAL A 64 -1.88 -5.26 21.12
C VAL A 64 -0.71 -4.57 21.81
N LEU A 65 -0.60 -3.24 21.68
CA LEU A 65 0.53 -2.48 22.24
C LEU A 65 0.23 -1.96 23.66
N LYS A 66 -1.02 -2.03 24.11
CA LYS A 66 -1.50 -1.51 25.40
C LYS A 66 -1.32 0.01 25.55
N ILE A 67 -1.48 0.73 24.45
CA ILE A 67 -1.41 2.19 24.36
C ILE A 67 -2.83 2.74 24.24
N ASN A 68 -3.19 3.74 25.06
CA ASN A 68 -4.49 4.40 25.03
C ASN A 68 -4.41 5.88 24.61
N THR A 69 -3.25 6.33 24.11
CA THR A 69 -3.10 7.71 23.64
C THR A 69 -3.70 7.84 22.24
N PRO A 70 -4.58 8.81 22.02
CA PRO A 70 -5.16 9.04 20.70
C PRO A 70 -4.09 9.41 19.65
N ILE A 71 -4.33 9.00 18.40
CA ILE A 71 -3.53 9.39 17.24
C ILE A 71 -4.13 10.68 16.66
N LEU A 72 -3.29 11.66 16.36
CA LEU A 72 -3.72 12.86 15.63
C LEU A 72 -3.94 12.51 14.17
N VAL A 73 -5.16 12.19 13.76
CA VAL A 73 -5.51 11.97 12.34
C VAL A 73 -6.15 13.24 11.79
N LYS A 74 -5.44 13.93 10.87
CA LYS A 74 -5.92 15.17 10.29
C LYS A 74 -6.53 14.90 8.90
N ASN A 75 -7.83 15.11 8.80
CA ASN A 75 -8.55 15.07 7.54
C ASN A 75 -8.55 16.46 6.89
N ASP A 76 -7.67 16.69 5.94
CA ASP A 76 -7.54 17.94 5.22
C ASP A 76 -6.77 17.76 3.90
N ASP A 77 -6.87 18.70 2.97
CA ASP A 77 -5.93 18.77 1.84
C ASP A 77 -4.54 19.10 2.39
N ILE A 78 -3.55 18.30 2.01
CA ILE A 78 -2.16 18.43 2.47
C ILE A 78 -1.60 19.84 2.21
N ASN A 79 -2.08 20.54 1.17
CA ASN A 79 -1.67 21.90 0.85
C ASN A 79 -2.12 22.93 1.90
N ASN A 80 -3.10 22.60 2.74
CA ASN A 80 -3.58 23.46 3.83
C ASN A 80 -2.85 23.20 5.16
N ILE A 81 -1.96 22.20 5.22
CA ILE A 81 -1.32 21.75 6.45
C ILE A 81 0.10 22.30 6.53
N ASN A 82 0.42 23.03 7.60
CA ASN A 82 1.81 23.38 7.89
C ASN A 82 2.58 22.15 8.36
N LEU A 83 3.54 21.70 7.56
CA LEU A 83 4.38 20.53 7.81
C LEU A 83 5.75 20.87 8.42
N ASN A 84 6.04 22.15 8.69
CA ASN A 84 7.26 22.58 9.36
C ASN A 84 7.20 22.28 10.87
N GLU A 85 8.28 22.57 11.59
CA GLU A 85 8.43 22.28 13.04
C GLU A 85 7.40 22.99 13.92
N ASP A 86 6.91 24.15 13.49
CA ASP A 86 5.87 24.94 14.16
C ASP A 86 4.42 24.52 13.79
N GLY A 87 4.29 23.50 12.94
CA GLY A 87 3.00 22.93 12.55
C GLY A 87 2.41 21.97 13.59
N PRO A 88 1.25 21.36 13.27
CA PRO A 88 0.51 20.53 14.24
C PRO A 88 1.15 19.15 14.47
N PHE A 89 2.14 18.74 13.67
CA PHE A 89 2.71 17.41 13.72
C PHE A 89 4.01 17.35 14.53
N GLU A 90 3.96 16.60 15.61
CA GLU A 90 5.11 16.37 16.49
C GLU A 90 6.27 15.68 15.74
N LYS A 91 7.46 15.79 16.33
CA LYS A 91 8.63 15.02 15.94
C LYS A 91 8.34 13.51 15.97
N VAL A 92 8.83 12.79 14.97
CA VAL A 92 8.73 11.33 14.88
C VAL A 92 10.09 10.71 14.54
N ASP A 93 10.28 9.44 14.89
CA ASP A 93 11.47 8.68 14.51
C ASP A 93 11.45 8.23 13.05
N GLY A 94 10.26 7.97 12.52
CA GLY A 94 10.04 7.53 11.14
C GLY A 94 8.89 8.22 10.44
N LEU A 95 8.99 8.33 9.11
CA LEU A 95 7.94 8.88 8.25
C LEU A 95 7.51 7.86 7.20
N LEU A 96 6.21 7.59 7.11
CA LEU A 96 5.61 6.86 6.00
C LEU A 96 4.89 7.85 5.07
N PHE A 97 5.04 7.69 3.75
CA PHE A 97 4.26 8.48 2.80
C PHE A 97 4.11 7.80 1.44
N GLY A 98 2.85 7.58 1.04
CA GLY A 98 2.48 7.06 -0.27
C GLY A 98 1.90 8.17 -1.13
N PHE A 99 2.74 8.95 -1.82
CA PHE A 99 2.27 10.10 -2.59
C PHE A 99 1.57 9.68 -3.90
N PRO A 100 0.47 10.36 -4.30
CA PRO A 100 -0.24 10.06 -5.55
C PRO A 100 0.64 10.20 -6.79
N CYS A 101 0.48 9.27 -7.75
CA CYS A 101 1.24 9.21 -8.99
C CYS A 101 0.39 9.45 -10.25
N ASN A 102 -0.78 10.08 -10.11
CA ASN A 102 -1.75 10.19 -11.22
C ASN A 102 -1.20 10.97 -12.42
N ASP A 103 -0.30 11.91 -12.20
CA ASP A 103 0.32 12.73 -13.25
C ASP A 103 1.57 12.09 -13.86
N PHE A 104 2.05 10.98 -13.27
CA PHE A 104 3.15 10.16 -13.78
C PHE A 104 2.67 8.92 -14.54
N SER A 105 1.35 8.70 -14.70
CA SER A 105 0.83 7.51 -15.37
C SER A 105 0.88 7.68 -16.90
N ILE A 106 1.18 6.58 -17.61
CA ILE A 106 1.24 6.51 -19.08
C ILE A 106 -0.13 6.77 -19.74
N VAL A 107 -1.23 6.78 -18.98
CA VAL A 107 -2.61 6.92 -19.47
C VAL A 107 -3.14 8.36 -19.37
N GLY A 108 -2.51 9.23 -18.56
CA GLY A 108 -2.78 10.66 -18.53
C GLY A 108 -1.79 11.43 -19.40
N GLU A 109 -2.13 12.58 -19.95
CA GLU A 109 -1.13 13.50 -20.49
C GLU A 109 -0.01 13.62 -19.47
N SER A 110 1.21 13.18 -19.84
CA SER A 110 2.35 13.09 -18.93
C SER A 110 2.83 14.48 -18.52
N LYS A 111 2.16 15.06 -17.52
CA LYS A 111 2.51 16.40 -16.97
C LYS A 111 3.68 16.35 -16.00
N GLY A 112 4.19 15.14 -15.69
CA GLY A 112 5.38 14.97 -14.85
C GLY A 112 5.25 15.67 -13.49
N THR A 113 6.26 16.45 -13.11
CA THR A 113 6.27 17.24 -11.86
C THR A 113 5.34 18.46 -11.89
N ASP A 114 4.83 18.84 -13.05
CA ASP A 114 3.99 20.03 -13.26
C ASP A 114 2.48 19.71 -13.24
N GLY A 115 2.10 18.44 -13.10
CA GLY A 115 0.72 17.99 -12.99
C GLY A 115 0.09 18.28 -11.64
N LYS A 116 -1.24 18.16 -11.56
CA LYS A 116 -2.04 18.50 -10.36
C LYS A 116 -1.56 17.77 -9.07
N PHE A 117 -1.05 16.55 -9.18
CA PHE A 117 -0.62 15.72 -8.05
C PHE A 117 0.90 15.47 -8.03
N GLY A 118 1.63 15.84 -9.08
CA GLY A 118 3.07 15.66 -9.18
C GLY A 118 3.87 16.30 -8.04
N PRO A 119 3.57 17.53 -7.61
CA PRO A 119 4.26 18.20 -6.52
C PRO A 119 4.00 17.59 -5.13
N LEU A 120 3.03 16.68 -4.95
CA LEU A 120 2.63 16.21 -3.63
C LEU A 120 3.75 15.45 -2.88
N TYR A 121 4.70 14.84 -3.57
CA TYR A 121 5.87 14.26 -2.91
C TYR A 121 6.71 15.31 -2.14
N LYS A 122 6.64 16.59 -2.55
CA LYS A 122 7.33 17.71 -1.88
C LYS A 122 6.92 17.85 -0.42
N HIS A 123 5.70 17.49 -0.06
CA HIS A 123 5.25 17.50 1.33
C HIS A 123 6.04 16.49 2.19
N GLY A 124 6.35 15.31 1.64
CA GLY A 124 7.29 14.39 2.28
C GLY A 124 8.68 15.01 2.42
N ILE A 125 9.20 15.63 1.34
CA ILE A 125 10.50 16.34 1.36
C ILE A 125 10.53 17.46 2.41
N THR A 126 9.43 18.19 2.60
CA THR A 126 9.34 19.23 3.65
C THR A 126 9.61 18.62 5.04
N VAL A 127 8.95 17.50 5.38
CA VAL A 127 9.19 16.82 6.67
C VAL A 127 10.63 16.28 6.75
N LEU A 128 11.18 15.74 5.65
CA LEU A 128 12.55 15.24 5.60
C LEU A 128 13.63 16.36 5.72
N ASN A 129 13.26 17.62 5.51
CA ASN A 129 14.17 18.77 5.66
C ASN A 129 14.03 19.49 7.00
N ARG A 130 13.12 19.10 7.89
CA ARG A 130 12.98 19.67 9.23
C ARG A 130 14.32 19.55 10.01
N THR A 131 14.55 20.42 10.96
CA THR A 131 15.72 20.34 11.86
C THR A 131 15.65 19.12 12.76
N ASP A 132 14.42 18.77 13.21
CA ASP A 132 14.08 17.60 14.00
C ASP A 132 13.64 16.39 13.13
N LYS A 133 14.06 16.36 11.88
CA LYS A 133 13.67 15.37 10.86
C LYS A 133 13.74 13.91 11.31
N PRO A 134 12.90 13.02 10.74
CA PRO A 134 12.88 11.60 11.06
C PRO A 134 14.25 10.92 10.89
N ASN A 135 14.51 9.88 11.65
CA ASN A 135 15.70 9.05 11.52
C ASN A 135 15.65 8.16 10.28
N TRP A 136 14.46 7.80 9.85
CA TRP A 136 14.22 6.99 8.65
C TRP A 136 12.89 7.38 7.99
N PHE A 137 12.74 6.99 6.73
CA PHE A 137 11.45 7.09 6.03
C PHE A 137 11.19 5.88 5.14
N LEU A 138 9.93 5.66 4.83
CA LEU A 138 9.44 4.76 3.80
C LEU A 138 8.51 5.54 2.88
N ALA A 139 8.90 5.67 1.61
CA ALA A 139 8.07 6.26 0.56
C ALA A 139 7.59 5.18 -0.41
N GLU A 140 6.30 5.18 -0.77
CA GLU A 140 5.72 4.20 -1.68
C GLU A 140 5.13 4.87 -2.91
N ASN A 141 5.26 4.17 -4.06
CA ASN A 141 4.58 4.58 -5.28
C ASN A 141 4.31 3.38 -6.22
N VAL A 142 3.47 3.61 -7.23
CA VAL A 142 3.21 2.59 -8.27
C VAL A 142 4.46 2.29 -9.09
N GLY A 143 4.53 1.05 -9.63
CA GLY A 143 5.69 0.63 -10.42
C GLY A 143 6.00 1.47 -11.66
N GLY A 144 5.01 2.20 -12.19
CA GLY A 144 5.17 3.09 -13.35
C GLY A 144 6.01 4.35 -13.10
N ILE A 145 6.26 4.73 -11.84
CA ILE A 145 7.05 5.93 -11.52
C ILE A 145 8.47 5.88 -12.11
N THR A 146 9.05 4.69 -12.25
CA THR A 146 10.41 4.52 -12.77
C THR A 146 10.55 4.86 -14.26
N SER A 147 9.44 4.87 -15.01
CA SER A 147 9.41 5.18 -16.44
C SER A 147 8.63 6.47 -16.75
N ALA A 148 8.02 7.09 -15.76
CA ALA A 148 7.29 8.33 -15.93
C ALA A 148 8.20 9.47 -16.41
N ASN A 149 7.80 10.19 -17.44
CA ASN A 149 8.58 11.26 -18.07
C ASN A 149 10.03 10.82 -18.36
N GLU A 150 10.18 9.67 -19.03
CA GLU A 150 11.51 9.07 -19.36
C GLU A 150 12.41 8.84 -18.12
N GLY A 151 11.81 8.66 -16.93
CA GLY A 151 12.53 8.47 -15.67
C GLY A 151 12.99 9.77 -14.98
N LYS A 152 12.85 10.94 -15.62
CA LYS A 152 13.32 12.23 -15.10
C LYS A 152 12.67 12.60 -13.75
N ALA A 153 11.36 12.45 -13.67
CA ALA A 153 10.63 12.75 -12.43
C ALA A 153 11.12 11.88 -11.25
N PHE A 154 11.37 10.60 -11.49
CA PHE A 154 11.84 9.69 -10.46
C PHE A 154 13.25 10.05 -9.98
N ALA A 155 14.15 10.44 -10.91
CA ALA A 155 15.50 10.87 -10.54
C ALA A 155 15.51 12.15 -9.69
N VAL A 156 14.65 13.13 -10.01
CA VAL A 156 14.49 14.35 -9.19
C VAL A 156 14.06 13.97 -7.76
N ILE A 157 13.03 13.11 -7.62
CA ILE A 157 12.55 12.65 -6.31
C ILE A 157 13.67 11.99 -5.51
N LEU A 158 14.42 11.05 -6.12
CA LEU A 158 15.56 10.38 -5.47
C LEU A 158 16.66 11.36 -5.08
N SER A 159 16.99 12.33 -5.95
CA SER A 159 18.00 13.35 -5.68
C SER A 159 17.61 14.22 -4.47
N GLU A 160 16.36 14.68 -4.40
CA GLU A 160 15.89 15.49 -3.28
C GLU A 160 15.88 14.73 -1.95
N MET A 161 15.51 13.45 -1.96
CA MET A 161 15.58 12.59 -0.77
C MET A 161 17.04 12.42 -0.28
N LYS A 162 18.01 12.27 -1.20
CA LYS A 162 19.43 12.25 -0.83
C LYS A 162 19.91 13.60 -0.30
N GLN A 163 19.54 14.70 -0.95
CA GLN A 163 19.91 16.07 -0.51
C GLN A 163 19.31 16.39 0.87
N ALA A 164 18.15 15.83 1.23
CA ALA A 164 17.60 15.93 2.56
C ALA A 164 18.45 15.20 3.64
N GLY A 165 19.51 14.50 3.25
CA GLY A 165 20.50 13.90 4.17
C GLY A 165 20.23 12.45 4.51
N TYR A 166 19.71 11.66 3.57
CA TYR A 166 19.43 10.24 3.76
C TYR A 166 20.21 9.35 2.79
N ASN A 167 20.68 8.22 3.31
CA ASN A 167 21.09 7.07 2.49
C ASN A 167 19.83 6.33 2.05
N ILE A 168 19.55 6.31 0.74
CA ILE A 168 18.31 5.74 0.21
C ILE A 168 18.56 4.44 -0.54
N VAL A 169 17.62 3.51 -0.39
CA VAL A 169 17.53 2.25 -1.14
C VAL A 169 16.15 2.19 -1.79
N ALA A 170 16.11 2.07 -3.11
CA ALA A 170 14.87 1.93 -3.86
C ALA A 170 14.75 0.49 -4.42
N HIS A 171 13.57 -0.10 -4.28
CA HIS A 171 13.30 -1.45 -4.78
C HIS A 171 11.87 -1.58 -5.29
N LYS A 172 11.70 -2.27 -6.42
CA LYS A 172 10.38 -2.65 -6.94
C LYS A 172 9.97 -4.00 -6.37
N TYR A 173 9.14 -3.95 -5.32
CA TYR A 173 8.59 -5.12 -4.67
C TYR A 173 7.47 -5.75 -5.52
N LYS A 174 7.51 -7.06 -5.62
CA LYS A 174 6.40 -7.90 -6.05
C LYS A 174 5.76 -8.48 -4.80
N PHE A 175 4.72 -7.86 -4.29
CA PHE A 175 4.20 -8.21 -2.97
C PHE A 175 3.70 -9.65 -2.84
N GLU A 176 3.38 -10.32 -3.94
CA GLU A 176 3.10 -11.77 -3.95
C GLU A 176 4.31 -12.62 -3.49
N GLU A 177 5.50 -12.05 -3.48
CA GLU A 177 6.72 -12.68 -2.95
C GLU A 177 6.98 -12.31 -1.48
N TYR A 178 6.10 -11.49 -0.88
CA TYR A 178 6.17 -10.99 0.50
C TYR A 178 4.90 -11.30 1.31
N GLY A 179 4.28 -12.47 1.07
CA GLY A 179 3.14 -12.96 1.83
C GLY A 179 1.80 -12.26 1.52
N VAL A 180 1.71 -11.57 0.38
CA VAL A 180 0.46 -10.96 -0.08
C VAL A 180 -0.15 -11.83 -1.17
N PRO A 181 -1.40 -12.29 -1.05
CA PRO A 181 -2.06 -13.14 -2.04
C PRO A 181 -2.52 -12.35 -3.28
N GLN A 182 -1.66 -11.42 -3.75
CA GLN A 182 -1.96 -10.51 -4.85
C GLN A 182 -0.68 -10.11 -5.60
N ALA A 183 -0.69 -10.24 -6.93
CA ALA A 183 0.34 -9.72 -7.81
C ALA A 183 0.24 -8.18 -7.89
N ARG A 184 0.75 -7.52 -6.83
CA ARG A 184 0.79 -6.05 -6.69
C ARG A 184 2.22 -5.58 -6.65
N HIS A 185 2.62 -4.83 -7.67
CA HIS A 185 3.99 -4.34 -7.80
C HIS A 185 4.07 -2.86 -7.42
N ARG A 186 4.97 -2.54 -6.49
CA ARG A 186 5.18 -1.18 -5.99
C ARG A 186 6.67 -0.86 -5.86
N VAL A 187 7.01 0.37 -6.11
CA VAL A 187 8.33 0.90 -5.77
C VAL A 187 8.27 1.40 -4.34
N VAL A 188 9.17 0.90 -3.51
CA VAL A 188 9.37 1.42 -2.15
C VAL A 188 10.77 1.97 -2.05
N ILE A 189 10.90 3.18 -1.50
CA ILE A 189 12.14 3.85 -1.20
C ILE A 189 12.25 3.91 0.32
N VAL A 190 13.30 3.32 0.87
CA VAL A 190 13.64 3.44 2.29
C VAL A 190 14.87 4.33 2.40
N GLY A 191 14.78 5.36 3.25
CA GLY A 191 15.90 6.23 3.59
C GLY A 191 16.25 6.12 5.06
N ILE A 192 17.54 6.02 5.37
CA ILE A 192 18.08 6.14 6.73
C ILE A 192 18.99 7.35 6.78
N LYS A 193 18.84 8.17 7.81
CA LYS A 193 19.60 9.41 8.01
C LYS A 193 21.11 9.15 8.01
N ASN A 194 21.88 9.95 7.27
CA ASN A 194 23.30 9.71 6.99
C ASN A 194 24.19 9.61 8.22
N ASN A 195 23.81 10.27 9.31
CA ASN A 195 24.60 10.27 10.55
C ASN A 195 24.29 9.08 11.48
N LEU A 196 23.40 8.18 11.09
CA LEU A 196 23.13 6.95 11.83
C LEU A 196 24.05 5.83 11.33
N ASN A 197 24.60 5.06 12.28
CA ASN A 197 25.35 3.84 11.97
C ASN A 197 24.38 2.69 11.66
N ALA A 198 23.57 2.86 10.62
CA ALA A 198 22.57 1.88 10.21
C ALA A 198 22.49 1.83 8.67
N LYS A 199 22.32 0.64 8.12
CA LYS A 199 22.23 0.43 6.68
C LYS A 199 21.03 -0.49 6.37
N PHE A 200 20.04 0.04 5.65
CA PHE A 200 18.95 -0.76 5.17
C PHE A 200 19.39 -1.62 3.98
N THR A 201 18.96 -2.88 3.97
CA THR A 201 19.05 -3.79 2.83
C THR A 201 17.64 -4.33 2.52
N VAL A 202 17.40 -4.71 1.27
CA VAL A 202 16.09 -5.22 0.87
C VAL A 202 15.86 -6.60 1.49
N PRO A 203 14.79 -6.82 2.30
CA PRO A 203 14.53 -8.15 2.86
C PRO A 203 14.33 -9.18 1.73
N ALA A 204 14.82 -10.40 1.95
CA ALA A 204 14.67 -11.48 1.00
C ALA A 204 13.18 -11.85 0.79
N PRO A 205 12.77 -12.21 -0.42
CA PRO A 205 11.43 -12.70 -0.68
C PRO A 205 11.17 -14.04 0.02
N LEU A 206 9.91 -14.31 0.34
CA LEU A 206 9.48 -15.59 0.89
C LEU A 206 9.57 -16.70 -0.17
N LYS A 207 9.82 -17.93 0.27
CA LYS A 207 9.96 -19.10 -0.63
C LYS A 207 8.64 -19.52 -1.28
N THR A 208 7.50 -19.20 -0.65
CA THR A 208 6.16 -19.61 -1.09
C THR A 208 5.26 -18.41 -1.29
N LYS A 209 4.37 -18.48 -2.30
CA LYS A 209 3.33 -17.50 -2.55
C LYS A 209 2.01 -18.01 -1.95
N ILE A 210 1.20 -17.10 -1.44
CA ILE A 210 -0.14 -17.39 -0.91
C ILE A 210 -1.15 -17.26 -2.06
N SER A 211 -1.99 -18.27 -2.24
CA SER A 211 -3.07 -18.26 -3.22
C SER A 211 -4.32 -17.54 -2.70
N VAL A 212 -5.23 -17.15 -3.61
CA VAL A 212 -6.52 -16.59 -3.20
C VAL A 212 -7.39 -17.61 -2.48
N GLY A 213 -7.32 -18.89 -2.85
CA GLY A 213 -8.06 -19.96 -2.18
C GLY A 213 -7.62 -20.11 -0.71
N GLU A 214 -6.33 -19.95 -0.45
CA GLU A 214 -5.75 -19.97 0.89
C GLU A 214 -6.14 -18.70 1.68
N ALA A 215 -6.05 -17.53 1.06
CA ALA A 215 -6.38 -16.25 1.71
C ALA A 215 -7.88 -16.12 2.05
N LEU A 216 -8.76 -16.71 1.26
CA LEU A 216 -10.22 -16.61 1.44
C LEU A 216 -10.82 -17.80 2.21
N LYS A 217 -9.97 -18.70 2.70
CA LYS A 217 -10.43 -19.82 3.53
C LYS A 217 -10.92 -19.33 4.89
N ASP A 218 -11.99 -19.93 5.39
CA ASP A 218 -12.49 -19.74 6.75
C ASP A 218 -12.69 -18.26 7.18
N ILE A 219 -13.37 -17.46 6.32
CA ILE A 219 -13.77 -16.09 6.70
C ILE A 219 -14.80 -16.21 7.83
N PRO A 220 -14.57 -15.57 9.01
CA PRO A 220 -15.52 -15.59 10.10
C PRO A 220 -16.88 -15.03 9.67
N HIS A 221 -17.97 -15.67 10.08
CA HIS A 221 -19.32 -15.24 9.74
C HIS A 221 -19.62 -13.82 10.24
N GLU A 222 -19.07 -13.45 11.39
CA GLU A 222 -19.22 -12.15 12.03
C GLU A 222 -18.34 -11.05 11.42
N ALA A 223 -17.40 -11.39 10.53
CA ALA A 223 -16.57 -10.39 9.88
C ALA A 223 -17.42 -9.43 9.05
N SER A 224 -17.16 -8.12 9.18
CA SER A 224 -17.89 -7.08 8.47
C SER A 224 -17.61 -7.08 6.95
N HIS A 225 -18.46 -6.40 6.18
CA HIS A 225 -18.29 -6.15 4.73
C HIS A 225 -18.40 -7.41 3.85
N GLN A 226 -19.24 -8.38 4.26
CA GLN A 226 -19.50 -9.60 3.48
C GLN A 226 -20.73 -9.48 2.54
N GLU A 227 -21.34 -8.31 2.43
CA GLU A 227 -22.50 -8.09 1.60
C GLU A 227 -22.18 -8.31 0.11
N LEU A 228 -22.97 -9.17 -0.52
CA LEU A 228 -22.82 -9.46 -1.94
C LEU A 228 -23.15 -8.24 -2.80
N THR A 229 -22.44 -8.08 -3.89
CA THR A 229 -22.78 -7.08 -4.92
C THR A 229 -23.93 -7.61 -5.76
N LYS A 230 -25.05 -6.87 -5.80
CA LYS A 230 -26.18 -7.20 -6.67
C LYS A 230 -25.75 -7.13 -8.12
N GLN A 231 -26.00 -8.19 -8.86
CA GLN A 231 -25.63 -8.32 -10.28
C GLN A 231 -26.87 -8.61 -11.13
N SER A 232 -26.86 -8.13 -12.38
CA SER A 232 -27.94 -8.43 -13.32
C SER A 232 -27.92 -9.91 -13.75
N LYS A 233 -29.06 -10.42 -14.21
CA LYS A 233 -29.18 -11.79 -14.71
C LYS A 233 -28.15 -12.05 -15.85
N ASN A 234 -27.96 -11.10 -16.76
CA ASN A 234 -27.03 -11.22 -17.86
C ASN A 234 -25.56 -11.33 -17.40
N VAL A 235 -25.20 -10.65 -16.29
CA VAL A 235 -23.84 -10.77 -15.71
C VAL A 235 -23.65 -12.17 -15.14
N ILE A 236 -24.63 -12.66 -14.36
CA ILE A 236 -24.58 -14.00 -13.77
C ILE A 236 -24.50 -15.06 -14.89
N GLU A 237 -25.32 -14.94 -15.92
CA GLU A 237 -25.32 -15.88 -17.06
C GLU A 237 -23.97 -15.87 -17.80
N ARG A 238 -23.42 -14.69 -18.08
CA ARG A 238 -22.08 -14.54 -18.68
C ARG A 238 -20.99 -15.23 -17.86
N LEU A 239 -21.04 -15.07 -16.53
CA LEU A 239 -20.04 -15.69 -15.63
C LEU A 239 -20.05 -17.22 -15.69
N LYS A 240 -21.18 -17.87 -15.99
CA LYS A 240 -21.25 -19.33 -16.15
C LYS A 240 -20.35 -19.86 -17.28
N HIS A 241 -20.10 -19.03 -18.30
CA HIS A 241 -19.28 -19.38 -19.46
C HIS A 241 -17.80 -18.98 -19.29
N ILE A 242 -17.45 -18.22 -18.24
CA ILE A 242 -16.09 -17.77 -18.00
C ILE A 242 -15.42 -18.70 -16.98
N LYS A 243 -14.42 -19.45 -17.38
CA LYS A 243 -13.65 -20.36 -16.52
C LYS A 243 -12.66 -19.57 -15.61
N PRO A 244 -12.18 -20.16 -14.48
CA PRO A 244 -11.11 -19.56 -13.69
C PRO A 244 -9.92 -19.09 -14.54
N GLY A 245 -9.43 -17.88 -14.29
CA GLY A 245 -8.34 -17.25 -15.06
C GLY A 245 -8.77 -16.58 -16.37
N GLN A 246 -9.93 -16.90 -16.90
CA GLN A 246 -10.46 -16.27 -18.11
C GLN A 246 -11.16 -14.94 -17.83
N ASN A 247 -11.33 -14.16 -18.88
CA ASN A 247 -12.12 -12.94 -18.94
C ASN A 247 -13.16 -13.02 -20.09
N ALA A 248 -14.00 -12.00 -20.25
CA ALA A 248 -15.03 -12.02 -21.29
C ALA A 248 -14.51 -11.98 -22.73
N TRP A 249 -13.22 -11.69 -22.96
CA TRP A 249 -12.63 -11.64 -24.30
C TRP A 249 -12.08 -12.99 -24.77
N ASN A 250 -11.65 -13.83 -23.84
CA ASN A 250 -11.04 -15.12 -24.15
C ASN A 250 -11.91 -16.32 -23.74
N ALA A 251 -13.09 -16.07 -23.18
CA ALA A 251 -14.10 -17.09 -22.92
C ALA A 251 -14.96 -17.34 -24.15
N ASP A 252 -15.43 -18.57 -24.31
CA ASP A 252 -16.41 -18.95 -25.35
C ASP A 252 -17.82 -18.53 -24.90
N LEU A 253 -18.21 -17.30 -25.25
CA LEU A 253 -19.49 -16.71 -24.90
C LEU A 253 -20.51 -16.90 -26.05
N PRO A 254 -21.77 -17.29 -25.74
CA PRO A 254 -22.89 -17.18 -26.67
C PRO A 254 -23.00 -15.76 -27.25
N GLU A 255 -23.51 -15.63 -28.47
CA GLU A 255 -23.55 -14.34 -29.19
C GLU A 255 -24.29 -13.25 -28.40
N GLU A 256 -25.41 -13.60 -27.76
CA GLU A 256 -26.21 -12.71 -26.95
C GLU A 256 -25.54 -12.24 -25.64
N LEU A 257 -24.47 -12.92 -25.21
CA LEU A 257 -23.69 -12.60 -24.01
C LEU A 257 -22.35 -11.93 -24.33
N LYS A 258 -21.97 -11.82 -25.60
CA LYS A 258 -20.77 -11.09 -26.01
C LYS A 258 -20.84 -9.62 -25.64
N LEU A 259 -19.69 -9.02 -25.41
CA LEU A 259 -19.61 -7.60 -25.07
C LEU A 259 -19.60 -6.76 -26.34
N ASN A 260 -20.58 -5.88 -26.49
CA ASN A 260 -20.59 -4.88 -27.53
C ASN A 260 -19.93 -3.58 -27.02
N VAL A 261 -18.60 -3.58 -26.87
CA VAL A 261 -17.83 -2.42 -26.41
C VAL A 261 -16.77 -2.12 -27.46
N PRO A 262 -17.02 -1.16 -28.36
CA PRO A 262 -16.04 -0.82 -29.38
C PRO A 262 -14.78 -0.21 -28.74
N ASN A 263 -13.61 -0.61 -29.26
CA ASN A 263 -12.29 -0.04 -28.95
C ASN A 263 -11.76 -0.19 -27.51
N THR A 264 -12.35 -1.03 -26.65
CA THR A 264 -11.90 -1.18 -25.25
C THR A 264 -11.59 -2.65 -24.96
N LYS A 265 -10.32 -3.03 -25.01
CA LYS A 265 -9.84 -4.36 -24.56
C LYS A 265 -9.32 -4.29 -23.14
N LEU A 266 -10.21 -4.09 -22.16
CA LEU A 266 -9.83 -4.18 -20.74
C LEU A 266 -9.57 -5.65 -20.39
N SER A 267 -8.31 -5.99 -20.11
CA SER A 267 -7.89 -7.37 -19.78
C SER A 267 -8.57 -7.94 -18.53
N HIS A 268 -9.17 -7.08 -17.68
CA HIS A 268 -9.81 -7.47 -16.43
C HIS A 268 -11.35 -7.56 -16.52
N ILE A 269 -11.95 -7.32 -17.70
CA ILE A 269 -13.41 -7.32 -17.83
C ILE A 269 -13.98 -8.72 -17.60
N TYR A 270 -14.85 -8.87 -16.61
CA TYR A 270 -15.41 -10.15 -16.13
C TYR A 270 -14.36 -11.20 -15.81
N LYS A 271 -13.15 -10.79 -15.41
CA LYS A 271 -12.07 -11.72 -15.14
C LYS A 271 -12.33 -12.48 -13.83
N ARG A 272 -12.33 -13.81 -13.92
CA ARG A 272 -12.34 -14.68 -12.73
C ARG A 272 -10.95 -14.88 -12.17
N LEU A 273 -10.88 -15.02 -10.86
CA LEU A 273 -9.67 -15.47 -10.16
C LEU A 273 -9.34 -16.93 -10.48
N GLU A 274 -8.15 -17.34 -10.10
CA GLU A 274 -7.68 -18.74 -10.11
C GLU A 274 -7.39 -19.13 -8.65
N LYS A 275 -8.08 -20.16 -8.13
CA LYS A 275 -8.01 -20.56 -6.72
C LYS A 275 -6.60 -20.74 -6.20
N ASP A 276 -5.74 -21.37 -6.99
CA ASP A 276 -4.40 -21.79 -6.59
C ASP A 276 -3.29 -20.76 -6.96
N LYS A 277 -3.70 -19.55 -7.33
CA LYS A 277 -2.77 -18.45 -7.65
C LYS A 277 -3.07 -17.19 -6.83
N PRO A 278 -2.07 -16.30 -6.66
CA PRO A 278 -2.35 -14.94 -6.18
C PRO A 278 -3.32 -14.21 -7.11
N ALA A 279 -4.14 -13.32 -6.56
CA ALA A 279 -4.99 -12.44 -7.34
C ALA A 279 -4.17 -11.51 -8.26
N TYR A 280 -4.75 -11.05 -9.36
CA TYR A 280 -4.24 -9.87 -10.04
C TYR A 280 -4.46 -8.61 -9.18
N THR A 281 -3.81 -7.50 -9.53
CA THR A 281 -3.86 -6.26 -8.73
C THR A 281 -5.30 -5.76 -8.48
N LEU A 282 -5.68 -5.63 -7.22
CA LEU A 282 -6.87 -4.92 -6.77
C LEU A 282 -6.73 -3.43 -7.08
N THR A 283 -7.78 -2.85 -7.67
CA THR A 283 -7.86 -1.42 -7.92
C THR A 283 -8.95 -0.77 -7.08
N GLY A 284 -8.81 0.50 -6.76
CA GLY A 284 -9.83 1.29 -6.06
C GLY A 284 -11.04 1.61 -6.92
N SER A 285 -10.86 1.63 -8.24
CA SER A 285 -11.93 1.73 -9.22
C SER A 285 -12.53 0.35 -9.50
N GLY A 286 -13.72 0.31 -9.98
CA GLY A 286 -14.36 -0.93 -10.44
C GLY A 286 -15.85 -0.92 -10.17
N GLY A 287 -16.61 -1.23 -11.21
CA GLY A 287 -18.07 -1.39 -11.23
C GLY A 287 -18.46 -2.19 -12.47
N GLY A 288 -19.65 -2.76 -12.49
CA GLY A 288 -20.08 -3.58 -13.62
C GLY A 288 -19.08 -4.68 -13.96
N GLY A 289 -18.67 -4.77 -15.21
CA GLY A 289 -17.75 -5.80 -15.70
C GLY A 289 -16.32 -5.76 -15.15
N THR A 290 -15.91 -4.68 -14.48
CA THR A 290 -14.53 -4.53 -13.96
C THR A 290 -14.38 -4.98 -12.50
N HIS A 291 -15.40 -5.58 -11.91
CA HIS A 291 -15.26 -6.27 -10.62
C HIS A 291 -14.28 -7.43 -10.71
N MET A 292 -13.67 -7.77 -9.58
CA MET A 292 -12.94 -9.03 -9.41
C MET A 292 -13.96 -10.13 -9.09
N TYR A 293 -13.93 -11.23 -9.86
CA TYR A 293 -14.90 -12.29 -9.75
C TYR A 293 -14.33 -13.55 -9.12
N HIS A 294 -15.16 -14.20 -8.29
CA HIS A 294 -14.83 -15.45 -7.61
C HIS A 294 -14.55 -16.55 -8.64
N TRP A 295 -13.59 -17.46 -8.36
CA TRP A 295 -13.18 -18.53 -9.28
C TRP A 295 -14.27 -19.58 -9.54
N GLU A 296 -15.15 -19.82 -8.58
CA GLU A 296 -16.16 -20.86 -8.62
C GLU A 296 -17.58 -20.29 -8.65
N GLU A 297 -17.91 -19.34 -7.78
CA GLU A 297 -19.20 -18.71 -7.70
C GLU A 297 -19.40 -17.63 -8.77
N ASN A 298 -20.65 -17.51 -9.29
CA ASN A 298 -20.97 -16.53 -10.34
C ASN A 298 -21.24 -15.14 -9.75
N ARG A 299 -20.30 -14.61 -8.98
CA ARG A 299 -20.41 -13.33 -8.28
C ARG A 299 -19.08 -12.56 -8.21
N ALA A 300 -19.20 -11.26 -8.00
CA ALA A 300 -18.07 -10.45 -7.59
C ALA A 300 -17.64 -10.79 -6.15
N LEU A 301 -16.37 -10.53 -5.84
CA LEU A 301 -15.88 -10.61 -4.46
C LEU A 301 -16.58 -9.58 -3.57
N THR A 302 -16.82 -9.97 -2.32
CA THR A 302 -17.21 -9.04 -1.25
C THR A 302 -16.05 -8.09 -0.90
N ASN A 303 -16.33 -7.02 -0.16
CA ASN A 303 -15.28 -6.14 0.32
C ASN A 303 -14.38 -6.84 1.36
N ARG A 304 -14.92 -7.76 2.18
CA ARG A 304 -14.12 -8.57 3.12
C ARG A 304 -13.14 -9.49 2.39
N GLU A 305 -13.58 -10.19 1.34
CA GLU A 305 -12.70 -11.01 0.51
C GLU A 305 -11.58 -10.18 -0.14
N ARG A 306 -11.92 -8.99 -0.64
CA ARG A 306 -10.93 -8.05 -1.18
C ARG A 306 -9.95 -7.56 -0.11
N ALA A 307 -10.44 -7.28 1.11
CA ALA A 307 -9.61 -6.87 2.24
C ALA A 307 -8.61 -7.97 2.64
N ARG A 308 -9.03 -9.22 2.68
CA ARG A 308 -8.13 -10.36 2.94
C ARG A 308 -7.07 -10.54 1.84
N ILE A 309 -7.43 -10.37 0.57
CA ILE A 309 -6.47 -10.39 -0.54
C ILE A 309 -5.46 -9.24 -0.41
N GLN A 310 -5.86 -8.12 0.18
CA GLN A 310 -4.99 -6.99 0.49
C GLN A 310 -4.25 -7.17 1.82
N THR A 311 -4.47 -8.28 2.53
CA THR A 311 -3.90 -8.64 3.83
C THR A 311 -4.38 -7.82 5.03
N PHE A 312 -5.53 -7.17 4.94
CA PHE A 312 -6.20 -6.64 6.12
C PHE A 312 -6.80 -7.78 6.94
N PRO A 313 -6.58 -7.81 8.27
CA PRO A 313 -7.16 -8.83 9.14
C PRO A 313 -8.67 -8.64 9.30
N ASP A 314 -9.37 -9.68 9.78
CA ASP A 314 -10.84 -9.66 9.83
C ASP A 314 -11.42 -8.67 10.84
N PHE A 315 -10.67 -8.31 11.88
CA PHE A 315 -11.09 -7.27 12.83
C PHE A 315 -11.06 -5.86 12.23
N PHE A 316 -10.33 -5.67 11.11
CA PHE A 316 -10.18 -4.36 10.48
C PHE A 316 -11.49 -3.94 9.82
N ASN A 317 -12.08 -2.88 10.33
CA ASN A 317 -13.36 -2.36 9.88
C ASN A 317 -13.18 -1.11 9.03
N PHE A 318 -13.95 -0.98 7.95
CA PHE A 318 -13.86 0.15 7.03
C PHE A 318 -15.07 1.06 7.18
N SER A 319 -14.87 2.35 7.28
CA SER A 319 -15.92 3.37 7.33
C SER A 319 -16.36 3.79 5.93
N GLY A 320 -17.62 4.21 5.80
CA GLY A 320 -18.18 4.76 4.56
C GLY A 320 -19.07 3.80 3.78
N SER A 321 -19.43 4.22 2.57
CA SER A 321 -20.27 3.43 1.67
C SER A 321 -19.54 2.21 1.11
N LYS A 322 -20.29 1.24 0.58
CA LYS A 322 -19.72 0.04 -0.05
C LYS A 322 -18.72 0.37 -1.18
N GLU A 323 -18.98 1.44 -1.93
CA GLU A 323 -18.10 1.96 -2.97
C GLU A 323 -16.85 2.60 -2.38
N SER A 324 -17.00 3.40 -1.32
CA SER A 324 -15.88 4.00 -0.58
C SER A 324 -14.97 2.93 0.01
N ILE A 325 -15.54 1.91 0.66
CA ILE A 325 -14.79 0.78 1.21
C ILE A 325 -13.99 0.05 0.12
N ARG A 326 -14.62 -0.23 -1.03
CA ARG A 326 -13.94 -0.85 -2.17
C ARG A 326 -12.77 0.00 -2.66
N LYS A 327 -12.96 1.32 -2.75
CA LYS A 327 -11.92 2.29 -3.12
C LYS A 327 -10.77 2.26 -2.12
N GLN A 328 -11.07 2.35 -0.83
CA GLN A 328 -10.08 2.30 0.25
C GLN A 328 -9.22 1.04 0.17
N ILE A 329 -9.83 -0.15 0.07
CA ILE A 329 -9.12 -1.43 -0.03
C ILE A 329 -8.21 -1.48 -1.27
N GLY A 330 -8.71 -1.05 -2.43
CA GLY A 330 -7.96 -1.13 -3.69
C GLY A 330 -6.80 -0.12 -3.78
N MET A 331 -6.95 1.05 -3.13
CA MET A 331 -5.90 2.09 -3.08
C MET A 331 -4.83 1.78 -2.03
N ALA A 332 -5.16 1.06 -0.98
CA ALA A 332 -4.23 0.77 0.11
C ALA A 332 -2.98 0.01 -0.33
N ILE A 333 -1.89 0.24 0.39
CA ILE A 333 -0.73 -0.64 0.36
C ILE A 333 -0.99 -1.85 1.27
N PRO A 334 -0.58 -3.08 0.89
CA PRO A 334 -0.84 -4.28 1.70
C PRO A 334 -0.12 -4.24 3.06
N PRO A 335 -0.83 -4.35 4.19
CA PRO A 335 -0.22 -4.34 5.52
C PRO A 335 0.91 -5.36 5.69
N LYS A 336 0.74 -6.60 5.21
CA LYS A 336 1.76 -7.66 5.32
C LYS A 336 3.06 -7.32 4.60
N GLY A 337 2.97 -6.69 3.44
CA GLY A 337 4.16 -6.25 2.70
C GLY A 337 4.93 -5.17 3.46
N ILE A 338 4.21 -4.21 4.06
CA ILE A 338 4.82 -3.15 4.87
C ILE A 338 5.37 -3.69 6.18
N GLU A 339 4.70 -4.61 6.85
CA GLU A 339 5.20 -5.28 8.06
C GLU A 339 6.60 -5.86 7.81
N ILE A 340 6.81 -6.59 6.71
CA ILE A 340 8.10 -7.20 6.37
C ILE A 340 9.18 -6.14 6.15
N ILE A 341 8.86 -5.06 5.44
CA ILE A 341 9.80 -3.96 5.20
C ILE A 341 10.11 -3.21 6.49
N CYS A 342 9.12 -2.95 7.34
CA CYS A 342 9.31 -2.30 8.63
C CYS A 342 10.11 -3.15 9.61
N ASN A 343 9.94 -4.48 9.60
CA ASN A 343 10.81 -5.39 10.36
C ASN A 343 12.28 -5.27 9.90
N ALA A 344 12.53 -5.16 8.60
CA ALA A 344 13.88 -4.94 8.06
C ALA A 344 14.43 -3.56 8.44
N ILE A 345 13.59 -2.50 8.48
CA ILE A 345 13.98 -1.18 8.97
C ILE A 345 14.39 -1.25 10.45
N LEU A 346 13.56 -1.87 11.30
CA LEU A 346 13.89 -2.06 12.72
C LEU A 346 15.21 -2.82 12.88
N SER A 347 15.38 -3.94 12.15
CA SER A 347 16.62 -4.72 12.19
C SER A 347 17.82 -3.89 11.79
N SER A 348 17.70 -3.06 10.74
CA SER A 348 18.77 -2.15 10.28
C SER A 348 19.13 -1.11 11.33
N LEU A 349 18.13 -0.48 11.98
CA LEU A 349 18.34 0.55 13.01
C LEU A 349 19.06 0.02 14.25
N TYR A 350 18.82 -1.25 14.58
CA TYR A 350 19.42 -1.92 15.75
C TYR A 350 20.60 -2.84 15.39
N ASN A 351 21.10 -2.77 14.15
CA ASN A 351 22.22 -3.57 13.64
C ASN A 351 22.03 -5.08 13.81
N VAL A 352 20.82 -5.57 13.58
CA VAL A 352 20.47 -7.00 13.57
C VAL A 352 20.49 -7.52 12.13
N GLU A 353 21.25 -8.58 11.89
CA GLU A 353 21.29 -9.22 10.58
C GLU A 353 19.98 -9.90 10.20
N TYR A 354 19.62 -9.86 8.92
CA TYR A 354 18.48 -10.56 8.34
C TYR A 354 18.77 -10.97 6.89
N GLU A 355 18.04 -11.98 6.41
CA GLU A 355 18.16 -12.39 5.01
C GLU A 355 17.78 -11.27 4.07
N SER A 356 18.67 -10.94 3.14
CA SER A 356 18.49 -9.79 2.25
C SER A 356 18.93 -10.07 0.82
N VAL A 357 18.42 -9.28 -0.12
CA VAL A 357 18.79 -9.31 -1.54
C VAL A 357 19.26 -7.94 -2.01
N LYS A 358 19.95 -7.90 -3.14
CA LYS A 358 20.34 -6.63 -3.78
C LYS A 358 19.09 -5.88 -4.27
N PRO A 359 19.05 -4.55 -4.14
CA PRO A 359 17.98 -3.74 -4.73
C PRO A 359 17.99 -3.90 -6.26
N ASN A 360 16.79 -3.92 -6.86
CA ASN A 360 16.62 -4.01 -8.32
C ASN A 360 16.50 -2.64 -9.01
N ILE A 361 16.66 -1.55 -8.25
CA ILE A 361 16.71 -0.17 -8.74
C ILE A 361 18.06 0.40 -8.33
N ASP A 362 18.86 0.83 -9.30
CA ASP A 362 20.16 1.49 -9.11
C ASP A 362 19.94 3.00 -8.99
N VAL A 363 19.88 3.48 -7.75
CA VAL A 363 19.63 4.89 -7.41
C VAL A 363 20.71 5.80 -7.99
N GLU A 364 21.99 5.42 -7.87
CA GLU A 364 23.11 6.24 -8.33
C GLU A 364 23.08 6.39 -9.85
N LYS A 365 22.86 5.29 -10.56
CA LYS A 365 22.75 5.32 -12.02
C LYS A 365 21.58 6.20 -12.50
N ILE A 366 20.44 6.15 -11.80
CA ILE A 366 19.26 6.96 -12.18
C ILE A 366 19.54 8.44 -11.98
N ILE A 367 20.13 8.83 -10.85
CA ILE A 367 20.44 10.23 -10.57
C ILE A 367 21.51 10.77 -11.55
N ASN A 368 22.58 9.99 -11.81
CA ASN A 368 23.69 10.42 -12.65
C ASN A 368 23.37 10.47 -14.16
N ASN A 369 22.39 9.71 -14.63
CA ASN A 369 21.99 9.74 -16.05
C ASN A 369 21.21 11.00 -16.46
N GLN A 370 21.04 11.96 -15.56
CA GLN A 370 20.30 13.21 -15.80
C GLN A 370 21.16 14.49 -15.70
N GLY A 371 22.48 14.32 -15.52
CA GLY A 371 23.48 15.39 -15.56
C GLY A 371 23.97 15.70 -16.97
#